data_adbd892b93f4ea647a37f8e760bbb1a3
#
_entry.id   adbd892b93f4ea647a37f8e760bbb1a3
#
_cell.length_a   1.000
_cell.length_b   1.000
_cell.length_c   1.000
_cell.angle_alpha   90.00
_cell.angle_beta   90.00
_cell.angle_gamma   90.00
#
_symmetry.space_group_name_H-M   'P 1'
#
loop_
_entity.id
_entity.type
_entity.pdbx_description
1 polymer ?
#
loop_
_entity_poly.entity_id
_entity_poly.type
_entity_poly.pdbx_seq_one_letter_code
_entity_poly.pdbx_strand_id
1 'polypeptide(L)'
;MKQYEAVILTLEALGGQATLAQLYQEVMKVRWVTWGTKTPFASIRRIVQVRPEIFKVRPGLWALESHRTVLGLSPEESGAAASIEVLERSHSYYQGLLAMIGNLRGFTTYVPHQDKNKLCLHKTLAEIRTLQELPAFSHESLTRRAATIDVSWFNDRQMPQDLFEVEHSTDIQNSLLKFHDLQDFSARMVIVAPASRRREFDYKTRHRAFREIAERVAFYEYDALARDYEYEALRSDRDFTL
;
A
#
# COMPACT_ATOMS: atom_id res chain seq x y z
N MET A 1 -0.77 28.83 -17.01
CA MET A 1 -1.48 27.93 -16.10
C MET A 1 -0.90 28.05 -14.71
N LYS A 2 -1.73 28.13 -13.68
CA LYS A 2 -1.27 28.16 -12.28
C LYS A 2 -0.90 26.73 -11.80
N GLN A 3 -0.02 26.62 -10.82
CA GLN A 3 0.47 25.31 -10.32
C GLN A 3 -0.67 24.41 -9.81
N TYR A 4 -1.65 24.96 -9.10
CA TYR A 4 -2.79 24.17 -8.60
C TYR A 4 -3.69 23.65 -9.73
N GLU A 5 -3.85 24.41 -10.81
CA GLU A 5 -4.61 23.99 -12.00
C GLU A 5 -3.96 22.76 -12.66
N ALA A 6 -2.63 22.72 -12.70
CA ALA A 6 -1.91 21.55 -13.20
C ALA A 6 -2.11 20.31 -12.32
N VAL A 7 -2.14 20.48 -11.00
CA VAL A 7 -2.41 19.37 -10.07
C VAL A 7 -3.84 18.83 -10.27
N ILE A 8 -4.83 19.72 -10.42
CA ILE A 8 -6.23 19.31 -10.66
C ILE A 8 -6.35 18.58 -12.00
N LEU A 9 -5.80 19.13 -13.09
CA LEU A 9 -5.79 18.48 -14.39
C LEU A 9 -5.12 17.09 -14.36
N THR A 10 -4.04 16.97 -13.62
CA THR A 10 -3.38 15.68 -13.47
C THR A 10 -4.25 14.68 -12.71
N LEU A 11 -4.92 15.11 -11.63
CA LEU A 11 -5.88 14.27 -10.92
C LEU A 11 -7.02 13.84 -11.83
N GLU A 12 -7.59 14.74 -12.65
CA GLU A 12 -8.63 14.41 -13.63
C GLU A 12 -8.14 13.37 -14.64
N ALA A 13 -6.94 13.58 -15.20
CA ALA A 13 -6.33 12.65 -16.15
C ALA A 13 -6.05 11.26 -15.56
N LEU A 14 -5.81 11.19 -14.24
CA LEU A 14 -5.62 9.97 -13.49
C LEU A 14 -6.94 9.39 -12.91
N GLY A 15 -8.10 9.80 -13.44
CA GLY A 15 -9.40 9.25 -13.02
C GLY A 15 -9.92 9.79 -11.69
N GLY A 16 -9.50 10.99 -11.28
CA GLY A 16 -9.99 11.71 -10.12
C GLY A 16 -9.28 11.39 -8.81
N GLN A 17 -8.35 10.45 -8.77
CA GLN A 17 -7.54 10.11 -7.60
C GLN A 17 -6.11 9.72 -7.96
N ALA A 18 -5.16 10.05 -7.08
CA ALA A 18 -3.75 9.70 -7.27
C ALA A 18 -2.99 9.68 -5.94
N THR A 19 -1.88 8.93 -5.92
CA THR A 19 -0.88 9.06 -4.86
C THR A 19 -0.02 10.30 -5.07
N LEU A 20 0.64 10.77 -4.00
CA LEU A 20 1.63 11.86 -4.15
C LEU A 20 2.77 11.48 -5.11
N ALA A 21 3.21 10.21 -5.10
CA ALA A 21 4.23 9.73 -6.03
C ALA A 21 3.81 9.91 -7.48
N GLN A 22 2.58 9.48 -7.85
CA GLN A 22 2.03 9.69 -9.18
C GLN A 22 1.91 11.19 -9.54
N LEU A 23 1.45 12.02 -8.59
CA LEU A 23 1.36 13.45 -8.82
C LEU A 23 2.73 14.09 -9.08
N TYR A 24 3.78 13.69 -8.36
CA TYR A 24 5.12 14.20 -8.59
C TYR A 24 5.65 13.86 -9.99
N GLN A 25 5.37 12.66 -10.47
CA GLN A 25 5.78 12.20 -11.79
C GLN A 25 4.98 12.86 -12.91
N GLU A 26 3.67 12.93 -12.77
CA GLU A 26 2.78 13.33 -13.87
C GLU A 26 2.58 14.85 -13.97
N VAL A 27 2.48 15.55 -12.83
CA VAL A 27 2.32 17.02 -12.83
C VAL A 27 3.51 17.72 -13.49
N MET A 28 4.71 17.16 -13.34
CA MET A 28 5.93 17.74 -13.95
C MET A 28 5.93 17.64 -15.49
N LYS A 29 5.13 16.74 -16.07
CA LYS A 29 4.99 16.59 -17.52
C LYS A 29 3.98 17.58 -18.13
N VAL A 30 3.19 18.26 -17.30
CA VAL A 30 2.20 19.24 -17.75
C VAL A 30 2.91 20.45 -18.36
N ARG A 31 2.67 20.68 -19.65
CA ARG A 31 3.21 21.85 -20.35
C ARG A 31 2.54 23.14 -19.87
N TRP A 32 3.22 24.28 -20.05
CA TRP A 32 2.71 25.64 -19.74
C TRP A 32 2.60 25.98 -18.23
N VAL A 33 3.21 25.19 -17.36
CA VAL A 33 3.36 25.49 -15.93
C VAL A 33 4.80 25.81 -15.61
N THR A 34 5.03 26.97 -15.01
CA THR A 34 6.36 27.34 -14.50
C THR A 34 6.43 27.06 -13.02
N TRP A 35 7.30 26.14 -12.64
CA TRP A 35 7.63 25.86 -11.24
C TRP A 35 8.74 26.83 -10.79
N GLY A 36 8.35 28.02 -10.37
CA GLY A 36 9.27 29.07 -9.89
C GLY A 36 9.94 28.77 -8.53
N THR A 37 9.95 27.51 -8.12
CA THR A 37 10.51 27.06 -6.85
C THR A 37 11.57 25.97 -7.08
N LYS A 38 12.58 25.94 -6.20
CA LYS A 38 13.58 24.86 -6.16
C LYS A 38 13.04 23.53 -5.63
N THR A 39 11.82 23.54 -5.05
CA THR A 39 11.19 22.37 -4.41
C THR A 39 9.76 22.17 -4.93
N PRO A 40 9.57 21.80 -6.22
CA PRO A 40 8.24 21.66 -6.82
C PRO A 40 7.39 20.60 -6.09
N PHE A 41 7.97 19.52 -5.60
CA PHE A 41 7.25 18.47 -4.87
C PHE A 41 6.66 18.96 -3.55
N ALA A 42 7.37 19.84 -2.83
CA ALA A 42 6.82 20.48 -1.64
C ALA A 42 5.61 21.38 -1.98
N SER A 43 5.66 22.06 -3.13
CA SER A 43 4.54 22.86 -3.62
C SER A 43 3.34 21.98 -4.00
N ILE A 44 3.54 20.86 -4.69
CA ILE A 44 2.47 19.90 -5.02
C ILE A 44 1.85 19.36 -3.74
N ARG A 45 2.68 18.92 -2.77
CA ARG A 45 2.19 18.45 -1.46
C ARG A 45 1.34 19.49 -0.74
N ARG A 46 1.78 20.75 -0.72
CA ARG A 46 1.03 21.84 -0.13
C ARG A 46 -0.29 22.09 -0.86
N ILE A 47 -0.30 22.04 -2.20
CA ILE A 47 -1.51 22.24 -3.00
C ILE A 47 -2.57 21.21 -2.62
N VAL A 48 -2.26 19.93 -2.60
CA VAL A 48 -3.25 18.88 -2.26
C VAL A 48 -3.76 18.99 -0.81
N GLN A 49 -2.98 19.60 0.09
CA GLN A 49 -3.36 19.78 1.50
C GLN A 49 -4.24 20.99 1.75
N VAL A 50 -4.15 22.05 0.91
CA VAL A 50 -4.83 23.33 1.18
C VAL A 50 -5.96 23.64 0.20
N ARG A 51 -6.03 22.96 -0.94
CA ARG A 51 -7.06 23.23 -1.95
C ARG A 51 -8.37 22.54 -1.58
N PRO A 52 -9.49 23.29 -1.50
CA PRO A 52 -10.80 22.72 -1.15
C PRO A 52 -11.34 21.75 -2.21
N GLU A 53 -10.85 21.83 -3.46
CA GLU A 53 -11.23 20.92 -4.53
C GLU A 53 -10.61 19.53 -4.39
N ILE A 54 -9.66 19.35 -3.45
CA ILE A 54 -8.90 18.11 -3.26
C ILE A 54 -9.06 17.66 -1.80
N PHE A 55 -9.32 16.39 -1.58
CA PHE A 55 -9.39 15.81 -0.23
C PHE A 55 -8.52 14.57 -0.08
N LYS A 56 -8.11 14.29 1.15
CA LYS A 56 -7.35 13.07 1.48
C LYS A 56 -8.32 11.91 1.65
N VAL A 57 -8.20 10.90 0.79
CA VAL A 57 -8.99 9.66 0.88
C VAL A 57 -8.46 8.78 2.00
N ARG A 58 -7.14 8.57 2.02
CA ARG A 58 -6.40 7.78 3.02
C ARG A 58 -4.91 8.16 2.98
N PRO A 59 -4.05 7.63 3.88
CA PRO A 59 -2.62 7.88 3.82
C PRO A 59 -2.05 7.70 2.42
N GLY A 60 -1.41 8.75 1.90
CA GLY A 60 -0.79 8.78 0.58
C GLY A 60 -1.72 8.92 -0.62
N LEU A 61 -3.05 8.88 -0.46
CA LEU A 61 -4.03 8.95 -1.55
C LEU A 61 -4.90 10.20 -1.46
N TRP A 62 -4.97 10.94 -2.56
CA TRP A 62 -5.73 12.19 -2.71
C TRP A 62 -6.71 12.07 -3.86
N ALA A 63 -7.87 12.72 -3.77
CA ALA A 63 -8.90 12.72 -4.80
C ALA A 63 -9.54 14.10 -4.96
N LEU A 64 -10.18 14.30 -6.11
CA LEU A 64 -10.99 15.48 -6.39
C LEU A 64 -12.37 15.36 -5.73
N GLU A 65 -12.84 16.44 -5.13
CA GLU A 65 -14.20 16.53 -4.57
C GLU A 65 -15.27 16.24 -5.63
N SER A 66 -15.07 16.69 -6.87
CA SER A 66 -15.98 16.42 -7.99
C SER A 66 -16.11 14.93 -8.36
N HIS A 67 -15.16 14.10 -7.95
CA HIS A 67 -15.15 12.65 -8.20
C HIS A 67 -15.59 11.82 -6.99
N ARG A 68 -15.95 12.46 -5.88
CA ARG A 68 -16.30 11.77 -4.63
C ARG A 68 -17.39 10.71 -4.83
N THR A 69 -18.46 11.03 -5.53
CA THR A 69 -19.57 10.09 -5.82
C THR A 69 -19.14 8.98 -6.76
N VAL A 70 -18.42 9.32 -7.85
CA VAL A 70 -17.94 8.34 -8.84
C VAL A 70 -16.97 7.33 -8.22
N LEU A 71 -16.20 7.78 -7.24
CA LEU A 71 -15.26 6.93 -6.48
C LEU A 71 -15.93 6.14 -5.34
N GLY A 72 -17.27 6.29 -5.14
CA GLY A 72 -18.00 5.65 -4.05
C GLY A 72 -17.54 6.14 -2.66
N LEU A 73 -17.15 7.41 -2.53
CA LEU A 73 -16.61 8.00 -1.32
C LEU A 73 -17.58 9.00 -0.68
N SER A 74 -18.85 9.01 -1.09
CA SER A 74 -19.87 9.90 -0.57
C SER A 74 -20.27 9.50 0.84
N PRO A 75 -20.45 10.49 1.77
CA PRO A 75 -20.87 10.20 3.15
C PRO A 75 -22.28 9.61 3.24
N GLU A 76 -23.12 9.82 2.22
CA GLU A 76 -24.54 9.45 2.20
C GLU A 76 -24.80 7.96 1.90
N GLU A 77 -23.78 7.22 1.42
CA GLU A 77 -23.88 5.78 1.10
C GLU A 77 -23.44 4.87 2.28
N SER A 78 -23.58 5.33 3.51
CA SER A 78 -23.15 4.61 4.72
C SER A 78 -24.07 3.46 5.13
N GLY A 79 -24.42 2.58 4.21
CA GLY A 79 -24.98 1.26 4.52
C GLY A 79 -23.90 0.23 4.84
N ALA A 80 -24.24 -0.88 5.50
CA ALA A 80 -23.28 -1.93 5.86
C ALA A 80 -22.52 -2.49 4.64
N ALA A 81 -23.15 -2.58 3.47
CA ALA A 81 -22.51 -3.03 2.23
C ALA A 81 -21.47 -2.03 1.70
N ALA A 82 -21.78 -0.71 1.73
CA ALA A 82 -20.84 0.34 1.36
C ALA A 82 -19.61 0.36 2.29
N SER A 83 -19.83 0.09 3.59
CA SER A 83 -18.72 -0.04 4.55
C SER A 83 -17.78 -1.20 4.23
N ILE A 84 -18.31 -2.35 3.80
CA ILE A 84 -17.51 -3.52 3.41
C ILE A 84 -16.67 -3.21 2.16
N GLU A 85 -17.25 -2.61 1.13
CA GLU A 85 -16.54 -2.25 -0.09
C GLU A 85 -15.41 -1.24 0.17
N VAL A 86 -15.66 -0.24 1.01
CA VAL A 86 -14.64 0.74 1.43
C VAL A 86 -13.50 0.06 2.18
N LEU A 87 -13.79 -0.92 3.02
CA LEU A 87 -12.79 -1.71 3.74
C LEU A 87 -11.96 -2.58 2.79
N GLU A 88 -12.61 -3.27 1.84
CA GLU A 88 -11.92 -4.09 0.84
C GLU A 88 -11.02 -3.25 -0.07
N ARG A 89 -11.50 -2.10 -0.55
CA ARG A 89 -10.70 -1.14 -1.31
C ARG A 89 -9.54 -0.57 -0.47
N SER A 90 -9.73 -0.42 0.84
CA SER A 90 -8.65 -0.03 1.75
C SER A 90 -7.59 -1.13 1.86
N HIS A 91 -8.00 -2.37 2.05
CA HIS A 91 -7.11 -3.52 2.17
C HIS A 91 -6.26 -3.70 0.89
N SER A 92 -6.91 -3.78 -0.28
CA SER A 92 -6.21 -3.96 -1.56
C SER A 92 -5.28 -2.79 -1.91
N TYR A 93 -5.59 -1.57 -1.48
CA TYR A 93 -4.70 -0.43 -1.64
C TYR A 93 -3.37 -0.63 -0.92
N TYR A 94 -3.39 -1.06 0.36
CA TYR A 94 -2.16 -1.30 1.11
C TYR A 94 -1.42 -2.55 0.64
N GLN A 95 -2.12 -3.62 0.23
CA GLN A 95 -1.49 -4.76 -0.46
C GLN A 95 -0.74 -4.28 -1.73
N GLY A 96 -1.37 -3.44 -2.53
CA GLY A 96 -0.77 -2.89 -3.74
C GLY A 96 0.46 -2.02 -3.45
N LEU A 97 0.41 -1.13 -2.43
CA LEU A 97 1.57 -0.33 -2.04
C LEU A 97 2.74 -1.23 -1.61
N LEU A 98 2.49 -2.27 -0.81
CA LEU A 98 3.52 -3.22 -0.39
C LEU A 98 4.14 -3.94 -1.60
N ALA A 99 3.32 -4.44 -2.53
CA ALA A 99 3.83 -5.10 -3.73
C ALA A 99 4.65 -4.12 -4.60
N MET A 100 4.18 -2.89 -4.79
CA MET A 100 4.92 -1.86 -5.54
C MET A 100 6.26 -1.50 -4.89
N ILE A 101 6.31 -1.35 -3.56
CA ILE A 101 7.56 -1.10 -2.83
C ILE A 101 8.52 -2.28 -3.01
N GLY A 102 8.03 -3.52 -2.90
CA GLY A 102 8.84 -4.72 -3.11
C GLY A 102 9.48 -4.73 -4.51
N ASN A 103 8.68 -4.45 -5.54
CA ASN A 103 9.15 -4.36 -6.92
C ASN A 103 10.21 -3.26 -7.10
N LEU A 104 9.99 -2.07 -6.52
CA LEU A 104 10.94 -0.95 -6.58
C LEU A 104 12.27 -1.27 -5.86
N ARG A 105 12.24 -2.12 -4.85
CA ARG A 105 13.42 -2.60 -4.11
C ARG A 105 14.10 -3.81 -4.76
N GLY A 106 13.59 -4.30 -5.89
CA GLY A 106 14.15 -5.42 -6.62
C GLY A 106 13.76 -6.80 -6.10
N PHE A 107 12.77 -6.89 -5.20
CA PHE A 107 12.19 -8.17 -4.78
C PHE A 107 11.15 -8.65 -5.79
N THR A 108 10.98 -9.97 -5.88
CA THR A 108 9.79 -10.52 -6.51
C THR A 108 8.65 -10.58 -5.49
N THR A 109 7.43 -10.23 -5.93
CA THR A 109 6.29 -10.04 -5.04
C THR A 109 5.14 -10.98 -5.38
N TYR A 110 4.50 -11.50 -4.34
CA TYR A 110 3.33 -12.35 -4.44
C TYR A 110 2.17 -11.78 -3.66
N VAL A 111 0.97 -11.89 -4.22
CA VAL A 111 -0.32 -11.61 -3.58
C VAL A 111 -1.22 -12.81 -3.79
N PRO A 112 -2.02 -13.24 -2.80
CA PRO A 112 -2.88 -14.42 -2.88
C PRO A 112 -3.78 -14.44 -4.11
N HIS A 113 -4.02 -15.62 -4.64
CA HIS A 113 -4.82 -15.80 -5.84
C HIS A 113 -6.26 -15.27 -5.68
N GLN A 114 -6.82 -15.34 -4.48
CA GLN A 114 -8.16 -14.82 -4.15
C GLN A 114 -8.24 -13.29 -4.26
N ASP A 115 -7.12 -12.57 -4.06
CA ASP A 115 -7.06 -11.11 -4.07
C ASP A 115 -6.59 -10.53 -5.42
N LYS A 116 -6.11 -11.37 -6.33
CA LYS A 116 -5.47 -10.96 -7.58
C LYS A 116 -6.28 -9.97 -8.45
N ASN A 117 -7.61 -10.08 -8.42
CA ASN A 117 -8.51 -9.24 -9.21
C ASN A 117 -8.94 -7.95 -8.47
N LYS A 118 -8.57 -7.79 -7.19
CA LYS A 118 -8.87 -6.57 -6.44
C LYS A 118 -8.05 -5.40 -6.99
N LEU A 119 -8.66 -4.21 -6.99
CA LEU A 119 -8.03 -3.01 -7.52
C LEU A 119 -7.19 -2.29 -6.45
N CYS A 120 -6.00 -1.88 -6.88
CA CYS A 120 -5.19 -0.85 -6.23
C CYS A 120 -5.02 0.29 -7.21
N LEU A 121 -5.64 1.42 -6.94
CA LEU A 121 -5.74 2.55 -7.88
C LEU A 121 -6.42 2.10 -9.21
N HIS A 122 -5.69 2.08 -10.30
CA HIS A 122 -6.17 1.71 -11.64
C HIS A 122 -5.68 0.34 -12.12
N LYS A 123 -4.95 -0.40 -11.27
CA LYS A 123 -4.38 -1.72 -11.59
C LYS A 123 -4.95 -2.78 -10.67
N THR A 124 -5.12 -3.97 -11.19
CA THR A 124 -5.39 -5.14 -10.36
C THR A 124 -4.12 -5.55 -9.60
N LEU A 125 -4.27 -6.24 -8.48
CA LEU A 125 -3.12 -6.78 -7.76
C LEU A 125 -2.36 -7.83 -8.60
N ALA A 126 -3.03 -8.49 -9.55
CA ALA A 126 -2.39 -9.38 -10.53
C ALA A 126 -1.44 -8.65 -11.48
N GLU A 127 -1.75 -7.40 -11.86
CA GLU A 127 -0.89 -6.57 -12.70
C GLU A 127 0.28 -5.96 -11.94
N ILE A 128 0.18 -5.89 -10.60
CA ILE A 128 1.22 -5.31 -9.74
C ILE A 128 2.22 -6.37 -9.28
N ARG A 129 1.73 -7.55 -8.86
CA ARG A 129 2.60 -8.63 -8.38
C ARG A 129 3.47 -9.18 -9.52
N THR A 130 4.69 -9.60 -9.23
CA THR A 130 5.62 -10.17 -10.22
C THR A 130 5.53 -11.68 -10.30
N LEU A 131 5.14 -12.36 -9.22
CA LEU A 131 4.96 -13.81 -9.17
C LEU A 131 3.49 -14.19 -9.39
N GLN A 132 3.25 -15.05 -10.37
CA GLN A 132 1.91 -15.63 -10.62
C GLN A 132 1.58 -16.71 -9.59
N GLU A 133 2.58 -17.49 -9.21
CA GLU A 133 2.51 -18.58 -8.25
C GLU A 133 3.63 -18.44 -7.21
N LEU A 134 3.42 -19.00 -6.03
CA LEU A 134 4.43 -19.01 -4.98
C LEU A 134 5.57 -19.97 -5.36
N PRO A 135 6.84 -19.60 -5.17
CA PRO A 135 7.94 -20.53 -5.32
C PRO A 135 7.82 -21.70 -4.37
N ALA A 136 8.25 -22.89 -4.80
CA ALA A 136 8.32 -24.07 -3.95
C ALA A 136 9.57 -24.00 -3.04
N PHE A 137 9.55 -23.11 -2.05
CA PHE A 137 10.69 -22.85 -1.14
C PHE A 137 10.73 -23.81 0.06
N SER A 138 9.68 -24.63 0.27
CA SER A 138 9.58 -25.54 1.41
C SER A 138 8.57 -26.68 1.15
N HIS A 139 8.24 -27.42 2.22
CA HIS A 139 7.18 -28.45 2.21
C HIS A 139 5.84 -27.84 1.80
N GLU A 140 5.02 -28.63 1.12
CA GLU A 140 3.74 -28.20 0.56
C GLU A 140 2.79 -27.55 1.58
N SER A 141 2.75 -28.10 2.81
CA SER A 141 1.93 -27.54 3.89
C SER A 141 2.32 -26.10 4.26
N LEU A 142 3.63 -25.80 4.33
CA LEU A 142 4.16 -24.48 4.65
C LEU A 142 4.01 -23.53 3.45
N THR A 143 4.23 -24.03 2.23
CA THR A 143 4.00 -23.24 1.02
C THR A 143 2.52 -22.86 0.87
N ARG A 144 1.59 -23.79 1.16
CA ARG A 144 0.16 -23.48 1.20
C ARG A 144 -0.20 -22.47 2.28
N ARG A 145 0.42 -22.52 3.45
CA ARG A 145 0.21 -21.51 4.50
C ARG A 145 0.74 -20.13 4.02
N ALA A 146 1.93 -20.07 3.47
CA ALA A 146 2.52 -18.84 2.95
C ALA A 146 1.68 -18.24 1.81
N ALA A 147 1.00 -19.07 1.00
CA ALA A 147 0.10 -18.59 -0.06
C ALA A 147 -1.13 -17.82 0.47
N THR A 148 -1.41 -17.88 1.77
CA THR A 148 -2.51 -17.12 2.42
C THR A 148 -2.04 -15.81 3.03
N ILE A 149 -0.75 -15.47 2.98
CA ILE A 149 -0.20 -14.21 3.44
C ILE A 149 -0.55 -13.09 2.44
N ASP A 150 -1.02 -11.96 2.93
CA ASP A 150 -1.55 -10.87 2.11
C ASP A 150 -0.56 -10.34 1.08
N VAL A 151 0.72 -10.15 1.46
CA VAL A 151 1.81 -9.83 0.54
C VAL A 151 3.09 -10.51 1.00
N SER A 152 3.80 -11.14 0.08
CA SER A 152 5.11 -11.74 0.35
C SER A 152 6.15 -11.25 -0.64
N TRP A 153 7.35 -10.93 -0.12
CA TRP A 153 8.50 -10.59 -0.94
C TRP A 153 9.51 -11.74 -0.93
N PHE A 154 10.06 -12.03 -2.09
CA PHE A 154 11.08 -13.06 -2.28
C PHE A 154 12.35 -12.45 -2.82
N ASN A 155 13.49 -12.91 -2.32
CA ASN A 155 14.80 -12.52 -2.82
C ASN A 155 15.17 -13.26 -4.13
N ASP A 156 16.32 -12.95 -4.71
CA ASP A 156 16.82 -13.56 -5.97
C ASP A 156 16.97 -15.08 -5.91
N ARG A 157 17.05 -15.66 -4.71
CA ARG A 157 17.13 -17.10 -4.47
C ARG A 157 15.74 -17.75 -4.29
N GLN A 158 14.68 -16.97 -4.53
CA GLN A 158 13.28 -17.39 -4.33
C GLN A 158 12.95 -17.82 -2.88
N MET A 159 13.67 -17.26 -1.90
CA MET A 159 13.38 -17.47 -0.48
C MET A 159 12.54 -16.29 0.07
N PRO A 160 11.58 -16.57 0.97
CA PRO A 160 10.78 -15.50 1.58
C PRO A 160 11.69 -14.55 2.37
N GLN A 161 11.58 -13.26 2.06
CA GLN A 161 12.33 -12.18 2.68
C GLN A 161 11.47 -11.39 3.67
N ASP A 162 10.27 -11.02 3.25
CA ASP A 162 9.29 -10.28 4.06
C ASP A 162 7.89 -10.86 3.85
N LEU A 163 7.15 -10.98 4.94
CA LEU A 163 5.77 -11.45 4.99
C LEU A 163 4.90 -10.36 5.63
N PHE A 164 3.86 -9.90 4.94
CA PHE A 164 3.01 -8.80 5.37
C PHE A 164 1.56 -9.25 5.49
N GLU A 165 0.90 -8.90 6.60
CA GLU A 165 -0.52 -9.01 6.81
C GLU A 165 -1.13 -7.61 6.99
N VAL A 166 -2.16 -7.28 6.22
CA VAL A 166 -2.82 -5.98 6.24
C VAL A 166 -4.07 -6.06 7.11
N GLU A 167 -4.02 -5.43 8.28
CA GLU A 167 -5.05 -5.56 9.30
C GLU A 167 -5.79 -4.24 9.51
N HIS A 168 -6.94 -4.09 8.85
CA HIS A 168 -7.79 -2.90 9.04
C HIS A 168 -8.76 -3.06 10.21
N SER A 169 -9.61 -4.08 10.16
CA SER A 169 -10.66 -4.36 11.16
C SER A 169 -10.70 -5.82 11.63
N THR A 170 -9.94 -6.70 10.98
CA THR A 170 -9.86 -8.14 11.29
C THR A 170 -9.02 -8.40 12.53
N ASP A 171 -9.09 -9.61 13.08
CA ASP A 171 -8.36 -9.97 14.28
C ASP A 171 -6.87 -10.21 13.99
N ILE A 172 -5.99 -9.34 14.51
CA ILE A 172 -4.52 -9.47 14.45
C ILE A 172 -4.03 -10.86 14.89
N GLN A 173 -4.78 -11.54 15.77
CA GLN A 173 -4.41 -12.88 16.23
C GLN A 173 -4.36 -13.90 15.08
N ASN A 174 -5.25 -13.81 14.10
CA ASN A 174 -5.24 -14.71 12.94
C ASN A 174 -3.97 -14.54 12.10
N SER A 175 -3.50 -13.31 11.93
CA SER A 175 -2.25 -13.02 11.25
C SER A 175 -1.02 -13.50 12.04
N LEU A 176 -1.05 -13.35 13.37
CA LEU A 176 0.00 -13.91 14.23
C LEU A 176 0.05 -15.44 14.17
N LEU A 177 -1.08 -16.13 14.04
CA LEU A 177 -1.12 -17.58 13.84
C LEU A 177 -0.49 -17.98 12.50
N LYS A 178 -0.75 -17.25 11.42
CA LYS A 178 -0.09 -17.49 10.13
C LYS A 178 1.43 -17.33 10.24
N PHE A 179 1.90 -16.29 10.93
CA PHE A 179 3.32 -16.07 11.16
C PHE A 179 3.94 -17.14 12.06
N HIS A 180 3.22 -17.58 13.08
CA HIS A 180 3.69 -18.67 13.94
C HIS A 180 3.89 -19.97 13.16
N ASP A 181 2.99 -20.29 12.21
CA ASP A 181 3.13 -21.46 11.34
C ASP A 181 4.36 -21.37 10.41
N LEU A 182 4.88 -20.16 10.17
CA LEU A 182 6.02 -19.88 9.30
C LEU A 182 7.28 -19.45 10.09
N GLN A 183 7.31 -19.70 11.39
CA GLN A 183 8.38 -19.23 12.29
C GLN A 183 9.77 -19.76 11.97
N ASP A 184 9.89 -20.90 11.28
CA ASP A 184 11.16 -21.52 10.94
C ASP A 184 11.92 -20.78 9.81
N PHE A 185 11.24 -19.88 9.10
CA PHE A 185 11.88 -19.05 8.08
C PHE A 185 12.47 -17.78 8.67
N SER A 186 13.64 -17.37 8.17
CA SER A 186 14.29 -16.11 8.57
C SER A 186 13.61 -14.87 7.98
N ALA A 187 12.39 -14.98 7.45
CA ALA A 187 11.64 -13.87 6.91
C ALA A 187 11.24 -12.87 8.01
N ARG A 188 11.26 -11.59 7.68
CA ARG A 188 10.69 -10.54 8.52
C ARG A 188 9.17 -10.61 8.43
N MET A 189 8.49 -10.55 9.56
CA MET A 189 7.04 -10.63 9.69
C MET A 189 6.48 -9.28 10.08
N VAL A 190 5.47 -8.77 9.37
CA VAL A 190 5.00 -7.40 9.54
C VAL A 190 3.49 -7.32 9.52
N ILE A 191 2.91 -6.80 10.60
CA ILE A 191 1.49 -6.39 10.64
C ILE A 191 1.39 -4.94 10.17
N VAL A 192 0.63 -4.72 9.11
CA VAL A 192 0.41 -3.41 8.50
C VAL A 192 -1.01 -2.95 8.86
N ALA A 193 -1.12 -1.89 9.68
CA ALA A 193 -2.39 -1.49 10.25
C ALA A 193 -2.44 0.02 10.55
N PRO A 194 -3.62 0.62 10.81
CA PRO A 194 -3.70 2.00 11.28
C PRO A 194 -3.09 2.13 12.68
N ALA A 195 -2.52 3.30 12.98
CA ALA A 195 -1.87 3.60 14.26
C ALA A 195 -2.76 3.31 15.49
N SER A 196 -4.08 3.44 15.35
CA SER A 196 -5.06 3.14 16.40
C SER A 196 -5.02 1.69 16.90
N ARG A 197 -4.53 0.76 16.06
CA ARG A 197 -4.45 -0.66 16.41
C ARG A 197 -3.12 -1.06 17.07
N ARG A 198 -2.20 -0.13 17.28
CA ARG A 198 -0.91 -0.39 17.91
C ARG A 198 -1.02 -1.05 19.29
N ARG A 199 -1.97 -0.58 20.12
CA ARG A 199 -2.19 -1.15 21.46
C ARG A 199 -2.68 -2.60 21.41
N GLU A 200 -3.55 -2.93 20.46
CA GLU A 200 -4.04 -4.29 20.25
C GLU A 200 -2.90 -5.21 19.82
N PHE A 201 -2.08 -4.77 18.87
CA PHE A 201 -0.88 -5.48 18.42
C PHE A 201 0.07 -5.77 19.59
N ASP A 202 0.43 -4.74 20.37
CA ASP A 202 1.34 -4.89 21.53
C ASP A 202 0.77 -5.83 22.60
N TYR A 203 -0.55 -5.84 22.79
CA TYR A 203 -1.21 -6.76 23.71
C TYR A 203 -1.15 -8.20 23.22
N LYS A 204 -1.51 -8.44 21.93
CA LYS A 204 -1.60 -9.79 21.36
C LYS A 204 -0.24 -10.44 21.14
N THR A 205 0.77 -9.70 20.72
CA THR A 205 2.13 -10.22 20.54
C THR A 205 2.78 -10.66 21.87
N ARG A 206 2.40 -10.08 22.99
CA ARG A 206 2.87 -10.50 24.33
C ARG A 206 2.20 -11.78 24.84
N HIS A 207 1.19 -12.28 24.17
CA HIS A 207 0.54 -13.52 24.60
C HIS A 207 1.53 -14.68 24.50
N ARG A 208 1.54 -15.55 25.52
CA ARG A 208 2.50 -16.67 25.63
C ARG A 208 2.54 -17.56 24.37
N ALA A 209 1.42 -17.70 23.68
CA ALA A 209 1.31 -18.50 22.45
C ALA A 209 2.19 -17.95 21.30
N PHE A 210 2.54 -16.68 21.31
CA PHE A 210 3.33 -16.03 20.26
C PHE A 210 4.76 -15.68 20.68
N ARG A 211 5.22 -16.19 21.83
CA ARG A 211 6.54 -15.89 22.39
C ARG A 211 7.67 -16.12 21.39
N GLU A 212 7.59 -17.18 20.59
CA GLU A 212 8.62 -17.59 19.63
C GLU A 212 8.79 -16.58 18.47
N ILE A 213 7.73 -15.83 18.15
CA ILE A 213 7.73 -14.85 17.06
C ILE A 213 7.68 -13.39 17.55
N ALA A 214 7.43 -13.15 18.83
CA ALA A 214 7.13 -11.82 19.37
C ALA A 214 8.17 -10.75 19.02
N GLU A 215 9.46 -11.09 19.07
CA GLU A 215 10.56 -10.18 18.74
C GLU A 215 10.80 -10.03 17.22
N ARG A 216 10.20 -10.89 16.41
CA ARG A 216 10.36 -10.95 14.95
C ARG A 216 9.22 -10.28 14.20
N VAL A 217 8.08 -10.05 14.87
CA VAL A 217 6.91 -9.42 14.28
C VAL A 217 6.96 -7.92 14.53
N ALA A 218 7.00 -7.16 13.44
CA ALA A 218 6.98 -5.70 13.48
C ALA A 218 5.57 -5.15 13.21
N PHE A 219 5.29 -3.96 13.72
CA PHE A 219 4.10 -3.19 13.40
C PHE A 219 4.46 -2.05 12.45
N TYR A 220 3.74 -1.93 11.34
CA TYR A 220 3.98 -0.93 10.32
C TYR A 220 2.72 -0.11 10.05
N GLU A 221 2.79 1.17 10.33
CA GLU A 221 1.64 2.06 10.23
C GLU A 221 1.34 2.43 8.77
N TYR A 222 0.05 2.57 8.44
CA TYR A 222 -0.40 2.99 7.11
C TYR A 222 0.24 4.29 6.61
N ASP A 223 0.39 5.29 7.50
CA ASP A 223 1.05 6.55 7.14
C ASP A 223 2.55 6.39 6.86
N ALA A 224 3.22 5.47 7.56
CA ALA A 224 4.63 5.15 7.32
C ALA A 224 4.78 4.43 5.97
N LEU A 225 3.95 3.42 5.70
CA LEU A 225 3.95 2.70 4.43
C LEU A 225 3.73 3.64 3.24
N ALA A 226 2.77 4.56 3.35
CA ALA A 226 2.50 5.53 2.28
C ALA A 226 3.69 6.47 2.02
N ARG A 227 4.40 6.90 3.08
CA ARG A 227 5.63 7.70 2.95
C ARG A 227 6.77 6.91 2.32
N ASP A 228 6.91 5.64 2.69
CA ASP A 228 7.96 4.78 2.12
C ASP A 228 7.71 4.52 0.63
N TYR A 229 6.44 4.30 0.24
CA TYR A 229 6.09 4.19 -1.18
C TYR A 229 6.45 5.47 -1.96
N GLU A 230 6.10 6.64 -1.40
CA GLU A 230 6.45 7.93 -2.01
C GLU A 230 7.97 8.07 -2.17
N TYR A 231 8.74 7.70 -1.14
CA TYR A 231 10.20 7.77 -1.16
C TYR A 231 10.81 6.83 -2.21
N GLU A 232 10.40 5.57 -2.24
CA GLU A 232 10.95 4.58 -3.19
C GLU A 232 10.60 4.92 -4.64
N ALA A 233 9.36 5.38 -4.90
CA ALA A 233 8.97 5.79 -6.23
C ALA A 233 9.81 6.98 -6.75
N LEU A 234 10.10 7.96 -5.88
CA LEU A 234 10.95 9.10 -6.24
C LEU A 234 12.44 8.71 -6.41
N ARG A 235 12.91 7.73 -5.66
CA ARG A 235 14.29 7.24 -5.79
C ARG A 235 14.49 6.53 -7.12
N SER A 236 13.55 5.66 -7.49
CA SER A 236 13.59 4.94 -8.76
C SER A 236 13.63 5.88 -9.98
N ASP A 237 12.88 6.99 -9.94
CA ASP A 237 12.92 7.98 -11.03
C ASP A 237 14.29 8.67 -11.18
N ARG A 238 15.02 8.88 -10.08
CA ARG A 238 16.34 9.51 -10.11
C ARG A 238 17.42 8.58 -10.70
N ASP A 239 17.31 7.29 -10.44
CA ASP A 239 18.28 6.30 -10.94
C ASP A 239 18.18 6.12 -12.47
N PHE A 240 17.06 6.52 -13.11
CA PHE A 240 16.89 6.55 -14.57
C PHE A 240 17.33 7.86 -15.24
N THR A 241 17.75 8.88 -14.48
CA THR A 241 18.09 10.22 -15.00
C THR A 241 19.60 10.48 -15.03
N LEU A 242 20.44 9.46 -14.81
CA LEU A 242 21.90 9.43 -15.00
C LEU A 242 22.22 8.62 -16.27
#